data_034b14983b6989aafa04d129b1736141
#
_entry.id   034b14983b6989aafa04d129b1736141
#
_cell.length_a   1.000
_cell.length_b   1.000
_cell.length_c   1.000
_cell.angle_alpha   90.00
_cell.angle_beta   90.00
_cell.angle_gamma   90.00
#
_symmetry.space_group_name_H-M   'P 1'
#
loop_
_entity.id
_entity.type
_entity.pdbx_description
1 polymer ?
#
loop_
_entity_poly.entity_id
_entity_poly.type
_entity_poly.pdbx_seq_one_letter_code
_entity_poly.pdbx_strand_id
1 'polypeptide(L)'
;MRKERQNNTKNIKEKKNYKKAPLMPIHLRVFMAVVLGQIACGFALGISGTALSNASKYITINDLWTGLIGAGSLIGLAGSILIGRLSDKIGRRKLLMLNMYILGILSLMQLLTNNLPTLFIIRVLIGLMIAVDYTVGNALLTEWLPKGEDSKKQSHLLIYWTIGFIASYLTGTFINGFGSHTWQIILATGAIPAFIAAIFRSIFPLPASPSWLASHGKVKTANKVIKKHMGRKWGIPKRLKKAKPVKEVSWTILFSGKYLRRTLVGGLFYACQAFAFFGISIFLPILLQSMQLTDQKISGIIYNGGMLIGVILGILLFNRISRRAFLISNFLLSGILIGFLAITKNLNSNIQLTIFCIFAIILSSGLVLDYPYPTELFDIKVRGTGVGTCITISRFGAAAGTFLLPILTNQGGASLSMLICAIVLLAAFIICLIWAPETSPKFKQNN
;
A
#
# COMPACT_ATOMS: atom_id res chain seq x y z
N MET A 1 -22.00 -16.12 -57.47
CA MET A 1 -22.25 -16.43 -56.01
C MET A 1 -21.02 -16.86 -55.20
N ARG A 2 -20.03 -17.63 -55.72
CA ARG A 2 -18.84 -17.99 -54.93
C ARG A 2 -17.80 -16.88 -54.75
N LYS A 3 -17.65 -15.94 -55.71
CA LYS A 3 -16.72 -14.79 -55.63
C LYS A 3 -17.22 -13.67 -54.71
N GLU A 4 -18.52 -13.46 -54.56
CA GLU A 4 -19.08 -12.46 -53.66
C GLU A 4 -18.98 -12.89 -52.16
N ARG A 5 -19.02 -14.18 -51.83
CA ARG A 5 -18.78 -14.67 -50.48
C ARG A 5 -17.31 -14.55 -50.07
N GLN A 6 -16.35 -14.55 -50.98
CA GLN A 6 -14.93 -14.36 -50.68
C GLN A 6 -14.57 -12.88 -50.49
N ASN A 7 -15.27 -11.91 -51.08
CA ASN A 7 -15.04 -10.49 -50.89
C ASN A 7 -15.63 -9.96 -49.56
N ASN A 8 -16.66 -10.60 -49.01
CA ASN A 8 -17.24 -10.20 -47.71
C ASN A 8 -16.41 -10.63 -46.50
N THR A 9 -15.43 -11.51 -46.67
CA THR A 9 -14.52 -11.92 -45.58
C THR A 9 -13.27 -11.07 -45.43
N LYS A 10 -13.00 -10.14 -46.37
CA LYS A 10 -11.79 -9.30 -46.37
C LYS A 10 -11.90 -7.96 -45.62
N ASN A 11 -13.09 -7.58 -45.13
CA ASN A 11 -13.31 -6.28 -44.47
C ASN A 11 -13.52 -6.33 -42.96
N ILE A 12 -13.03 -7.36 -42.26
CA ILE A 12 -12.91 -7.31 -40.83
C ILE A 12 -11.69 -6.45 -40.50
N LYS A 13 -11.88 -5.11 -40.45
CA LYS A 13 -10.84 -4.17 -39.97
C LYS A 13 -10.25 -4.74 -38.69
N GLU A 14 -8.95 -5.04 -38.74
CA GLU A 14 -8.22 -5.64 -37.61
C GLU A 14 -8.36 -4.73 -36.37
N LYS A 15 -8.90 -5.27 -35.29
CA LYS A 15 -9.13 -4.49 -34.06
C LYS A 15 -7.81 -3.99 -33.52
N LYS A 16 -7.71 -2.69 -33.25
CA LYS A 16 -6.55 -2.09 -32.59
C LYS A 16 -6.46 -2.60 -31.17
N ASN A 17 -5.21 -2.75 -30.69
CA ASN A 17 -4.98 -3.16 -29.28
C ASN A 17 -5.55 -2.12 -28.31
N TYR A 18 -6.46 -2.53 -27.43
CA TYR A 18 -7.08 -1.65 -26.45
C TYR A 18 -6.06 -0.95 -25.52
N LYS A 19 -4.88 -1.54 -25.29
CA LYS A 19 -3.77 -0.97 -24.53
C LYS A 19 -3.06 0.20 -25.24
N LYS A 20 -3.36 0.44 -26.53
CA LYS A 20 -2.88 1.60 -27.31
C LYS A 20 -3.95 2.68 -27.47
N ALA A 21 -5.07 2.56 -26.76
CA ALA A 21 -6.11 3.56 -26.77
C ALA A 21 -5.67 4.83 -26.02
N PRO A 22 -6.17 6.02 -26.39
CA PRO A 22 -6.03 7.21 -25.57
C PRO A 22 -6.81 7.04 -24.25
N LEU A 23 -6.57 7.94 -23.30
CA LEU A 23 -7.36 7.97 -22.07
C LEU A 23 -8.85 8.18 -22.39
N MET A 24 -9.70 7.33 -21.86
CA MET A 24 -11.15 7.30 -22.08
C MET A 24 -11.88 7.31 -20.74
N PRO A 25 -13.19 7.65 -20.69
CA PRO A 25 -13.95 7.70 -19.43
C PRO A 25 -13.89 6.43 -18.59
N ILE A 26 -13.76 5.26 -19.24
CA ILE A 26 -13.61 3.99 -18.52
C ILE A 26 -12.33 3.94 -17.70
N HIS A 27 -11.23 4.49 -18.18
CA HIS A 27 -9.95 4.53 -17.45
C HIS A 27 -10.08 5.41 -16.22
N LEU A 28 -10.74 6.57 -16.34
CA LEU A 28 -11.01 7.46 -15.21
C LEU A 28 -11.93 6.79 -14.17
N ARG A 29 -12.99 6.09 -14.63
CA ARG A 29 -13.90 5.35 -13.74
C ARG A 29 -13.15 4.30 -12.92
N VAL A 30 -12.34 3.47 -13.57
CA VAL A 30 -11.54 2.44 -12.88
C VAL A 30 -10.55 3.09 -11.92
N PHE A 31 -9.88 4.17 -12.36
CA PHE A 31 -8.95 4.91 -11.51
C PHE A 31 -9.63 5.47 -10.26
N MET A 32 -10.76 6.17 -10.40
CA MET A 32 -11.50 6.74 -9.25
C MET A 32 -12.01 5.67 -8.28
N ALA A 33 -12.47 4.53 -8.80
CA ALA A 33 -12.88 3.40 -7.96
C ALA A 33 -11.72 2.81 -7.13
N VAL A 34 -10.49 2.81 -7.69
CA VAL A 34 -9.29 2.37 -6.96
C VAL A 34 -8.82 3.47 -6.00
N VAL A 35 -8.88 4.75 -6.39
CA VAL A 35 -8.56 5.91 -5.54
C VAL A 35 -9.38 5.89 -4.25
N LEU A 36 -10.71 5.77 -4.36
CA LEU A 36 -11.57 5.72 -3.19
C LEU A 36 -11.26 4.51 -2.30
N GLY A 37 -10.92 3.37 -2.90
CA GLY A 37 -10.44 2.20 -2.18
C GLY A 37 -9.13 2.47 -1.44
N GLN A 38 -8.17 3.16 -2.07
CA GLN A 38 -6.89 3.50 -1.43
C GLN A 38 -7.08 4.47 -0.25
N ILE A 39 -7.98 5.46 -0.37
CA ILE A 39 -8.35 6.35 0.75
C ILE A 39 -8.92 5.53 1.90
N ALA A 40 -9.87 4.62 1.63
CA ALA A 40 -10.47 3.77 2.65
C ALA A 40 -9.44 2.83 3.31
N CYS A 41 -8.52 2.27 2.53
CA CYS A 41 -7.44 1.41 3.04
C CYS A 41 -6.46 2.18 3.93
N GLY A 42 -6.02 3.38 3.50
CA GLY A 42 -5.15 4.24 4.29
C GLY A 42 -5.81 4.63 5.61
N PHE A 43 -7.08 5.03 5.56
CA PHE A 43 -7.87 5.38 6.73
C PHE A 43 -7.98 4.20 7.72
N ALA A 44 -8.37 3.02 7.23
CA ALA A 44 -8.56 1.83 8.07
C ALA A 44 -7.26 1.34 8.74
N LEU A 45 -6.09 1.58 8.12
CA LEU A 45 -4.79 1.29 8.72
C LEU A 45 -4.42 2.30 9.80
N GLY A 46 -4.59 3.60 9.53
CA GLY A 46 -4.12 4.66 10.44
C GLY A 46 -4.98 4.84 11.69
N ILE A 47 -6.29 4.52 11.64
CA ILE A 47 -7.24 4.83 12.70
C ILE A 47 -6.97 4.12 14.03
N SER A 48 -6.27 2.97 14.01
CA SER A 48 -6.04 2.16 15.21
C SER A 48 -5.21 2.85 16.29
N GLY A 49 -4.19 3.62 15.90
CA GLY A 49 -3.31 4.24 16.88
C GLY A 49 -4.00 5.29 17.73
N THR A 50 -4.75 6.19 17.10
CA THR A 50 -5.53 7.23 17.81
C THR A 50 -6.65 6.60 18.66
N ALA A 51 -7.29 5.55 18.17
CA ALA A 51 -8.32 4.82 18.93
C ALA A 51 -7.72 4.15 20.17
N LEU A 52 -6.60 3.44 20.03
CA LEU A 52 -5.94 2.76 21.16
C LEU A 52 -5.36 3.75 22.18
N SER A 53 -4.79 4.87 21.70
CA SER A 53 -4.37 5.97 22.57
C SER A 53 -5.53 6.59 23.35
N ASN A 54 -6.73 6.64 22.76
CA ASN A 54 -7.93 7.08 23.47
C ASN A 54 -8.45 6.01 24.44
N ALA A 55 -8.43 4.74 24.04
CA ALA A 55 -8.88 3.62 24.84
C ALA A 55 -8.11 3.48 26.16
N SER A 56 -6.80 3.76 26.15
CA SER A 56 -5.95 3.68 27.35
C SER A 56 -6.38 4.61 28.50
N LYS A 57 -7.25 5.60 28.22
CA LYS A 57 -7.83 6.48 29.25
C LYS A 57 -8.98 5.85 30.03
N TYR A 58 -9.62 4.82 29.48
CA TYR A 58 -10.85 4.24 30.01
C TYR A 58 -10.72 2.77 30.36
N ILE A 59 -9.85 2.04 29.69
CA ILE A 59 -9.63 0.60 29.89
C ILE A 59 -8.14 0.32 30.02
N THR A 60 -7.78 -0.58 30.92
CA THR A 60 -6.40 -1.07 31.05
C THR A 60 -6.11 -2.06 29.92
N ILE A 61 -5.43 -1.60 28.88
CA ILE A 61 -4.94 -2.47 27.82
C ILE A 61 -3.44 -2.61 28.04
N ASN A 62 -2.95 -3.86 28.18
CA ASN A 62 -1.52 -4.09 28.28
C ASN A 62 -0.84 -3.84 26.91
N ASP A 63 0.47 -3.60 26.93
CA ASP A 63 1.24 -3.26 25.73
C ASP A 63 1.19 -4.33 24.66
N LEU A 64 1.11 -5.61 25.07
CA LEU A 64 1.00 -6.74 24.15
C LEU A 64 -0.29 -6.65 23.32
N TRP A 65 -1.45 -6.42 23.95
CA TRP A 65 -2.71 -6.27 23.22
C TRP A 65 -2.75 -4.97 22.41
N THR A 66 -2.17 -3.89 22.93
CA THR A 66 -2.04 -2.63 22.17
C THR A 66 -1.26 -2.87 20.87
N GLY A 67 -0.12 -3.54 20.98
CA GLY A 67 0.69 -3.91 19.82
C GLY A 67 -0.01 -4.87 18.85
N LEU A 68 -0.66 -5.93 19.37
CA LEU A 68 -1.38 -6.92 18.56
C LEU A 68 -2.54 -6.29 17.79
N ILE A 69 -3.38 -5.49 18.45
CA ILE A 69 -4.53 -4.84 17.81
C ILE A 69 -4.06 -3.84 16.76
N GLY A 70 -3.00 -3.06 17.04
CA GLY A 70 -2.38 -2.16 16.08
C GLY A 70 -1.83 -2.89 14.86
N ALA A 71 -1.11 -4.00 15.07
CA ALA A 71 -0.53 -4.83 14.01
C ALA A 71 -1.57 -5.69 13.27
N GLY A 72 -2.75 -5.93 13.84
CA GLY A 72 -3.73 -6.90 13.32
C GLY A 72 -4.06 -6.71 11.84
N SER A 73 -4.32 -5.48 11.41
CA SER A 73 -4.60 -5.20 10.00
C SER A 73 -3.39 -5.41 9.09
N LEU A 74 -2.17 -5.20 9.57
CA LEU A 74 -0.94 -5.47 8.81
C LEU A 74 -0.67 -6.97 8.69
N ILE A 75 -0.99 -7.74 9.74
CA ILE A 75 -0.95 -9.21 9.72
C ILE A 75 -1.96 -9.73 8.67
N GLY A 76 -3.20 -9.22 8.69
CA GLY A 76 -4.21 -9.58 7.69
C GLY A 76 -3.78 -9.22 6.27
N LEU A 77 -3.14 -8.07 6.10
CA LEU A 77 -2.60 -7.62 4.80
C LEU A 77 -1.50 -8.55 4.25
N ALA A 78 -0.76 -9.27 5.10
CA ALA A 78 0.19 -10.30 4.66
C ALA A 78 -0.51 -11.45 3.89
N GLY A 79 -1.82 -11.64 4.04
CA GLY A 79 -2.65 -12.54 3.26
C GLY A 79 -2.81 -12.16 1.78
N SER A 80 -2.15 -11.12 1.30
CA SER A 80 -2.21 -10.64 -0.09
C SER A 80 -1.90 -11.74 -1.13
N ILE A 81 -1.02 -12.69 -0.81
CA ILE A 81 -0.72 -13.84 -1.69
C ILE A 81 -1.95 -14.72 -1.89
N LEU A 82 -2.69 -15.02 -0.81
CA LEU A 82 -3.91 -15.82 -0.86
C LEU A 82 -4.98 -15.10 -1.68
N ILE A 83 -5.15 -13.81 -1.45
CA ILE A 83 -6.07 -12.95 -2.19
C ILE A 83 -5.71 -12.90 -3.68
N GLY A 84 -4.44 -12.79 -4.02
CA GLY A 84 -3.96 -12.81 -5.41
C GLY A 84 -4.39 -14.10 -6.13
N ARG A 85 -4.12 -15.26 -5.53
CA ARG A 85 -4.54 -16.58 -6.06
C ARG A 85 -6.06 -16.70 -6.19
N LEU A 86 -6.80 -16.22 -5.18
CA LEU A 86 -8.26 -16.22 -5.22
C LEU A 86 -8.79 -15.35 -6.37
N SER A 87 -8.19 -14.17 -6.58
CA SER A 87 -8.58 -13.25 -7.65
C SER A 87 -8.34 -13.83 -9.05
N ASP A 88 -7.29 -14.64 -9.18
CA ASP A 88 -7.00 -15.34 -10.44
C ASP A 88 -8.04 -16.42 -10.75
N LYS A 89 -8.60 -17.10 -9.73
CA LYS A 89 -9.66 -18.10 -9.90
C LYS A 89 -11.03 -17.50 -10.18
N ILE A 90 -11.49 -16.55 -9.36
CA ILE A 90 -12.87 -16.05 -9.40
C ILE A 90 -13.05 -14.72 -10.17
N GLY A 91 -11.95 -14.07 -10.53
CA GLY A 91 -11.91 -12.81 -11.29
C GLY A 91 -11.89 -11.57 -10.41
N ARG A 92 -11.22 -10.52 -10.93
CA ARG A 92 -10.94 -9.29 -10.18
C ARG A 92 -12.21 -8.55 -9.73
N ARG A 93 -13.20 -8.45 -10.62
CA ARG A 93 -14.41 -7.66 -10.41
C ARG A 93 -15.20 -8.08 -9.17
N LYS A 94 -15.42 -9.39 -8.98
CA LYS A 94 -16.25 -9.90 -7.88
C LYS A 94 -15.68 -9.51 -6.52
N LEU A 95 -14.38 -9.70 -6.33
CA LEU A 95 -13.70 -9.37 -5.09
C LEU A 95 -13.77 -7.87 -4.79
N LEU A 96 -13.47 -7.01 -5.79
CA LEU A 96 -13.48 -5.56 -5.63
C LEU A 96 -14.87 -4.96 -5.41
N MET A 97 -15.93 -5.63 -5.82
CA MET A 97 -17.30 -5.17 -5.56
C MET A 97 -17.74 -5.46 -4.12
N LEU A 98 -17.18 -6.50 -3.49
CA LEU A 98 -17.60 -6.95 -2.17
C LEU A 98 -16.72 -6.45 -1.03
N ASN A 99 -15.40 -6.33 -1.28
CA ASN A 99 -14.42 -6.07 -0.21
C ASN A 99 -14.70 -4.79 0.59
N MET A 100 -15.13 -3.71 -0.05
CA MET A 100 -15.39 -2.44 0.64
C MET A 100 -16.66 -2.49 1.50
N TYR A 101 -17.69 -3.25 1.10
CA TYR A 101 -18.84 -3.51 1.96
C TYR A 101 -18.46 -4.30 3.20
N ILE A 102 -17.65 -5.36 3.00
CA ILE A 102 -17.19 -6.20 4.11
C ILE A 102 -16.29 -5.37 5.03
N LEU A 103 -15.38 -4.54 4.49
CA LEU A 103 -14.53 -3.66 5.28
C LEU A 103 -15.37 -2.67 6.11
N GLY A 104 -16.41 -2.07 5.52
CA GLY A 104 -17.31 -1.16 6.23
C GLY A 104 -18.07 -1.86 7.35
N ILE A 105 -18.61 -3.06 7.10
CA ILE A 105 -19.31 -3.86 8.12
C ILE A 105 -18.36 -4.24 9.26
N LEU A 106 -17.17 -4.74 8.95
CA LEU A 106 -16.15 -5.08 9.95
C LEU A 106 -15.74 -3.85 10.79
N SER A 107 -15.65 -2.67 10.15
CA SER A 107 -15.38 -1.43 10.87
C SER A 107 -16.48 -1.08 11.86
N LEU A 108 -17.76 -1.25 11.50
CA LEU A 108 -18.90 -1.07 12.41
C LEU A 108 -18.95 -2.13 13.51
N MET A 109 -18.57 -3.38 13.22
CA MET A 109 -18.54 -4.44 14.23
C MET A 109 -17.61 -4.14 15.40
N GLN A 110 -16.61 -3.28 15.23
CA GLN A 110 -15.72 -2.83 16.31
C GLN A 110 -16.46 -2.02 17.39
N LEU A 111 -17.66 -1.45 17.08
CA LEU A 111 -18.53 -0.82 18.10
C LEU A 111 -19.11 -1.82 19.11
N LEU A 112 -19.29 -3.06 18.68
CA LEU A 112 -20.05 -4.06 19.42
C LEU A 112 -19.18 -4.93 20.33
N THR A 113 -17.86 -4.72 20.36
CA THR A 113 -16.97 -5.57 21.13
C THR A 113 -16.08 -4.80 22.09
N ASN A 114 -16.02 -5.31 23.34
CA ASN A 114 -15.03 -4.91 24.33
C ASN A 114 -13.96 -6.03 24.54
N ASN A 115 -14.10 -7.13 23.82
CA ASN A 115 -13.20 -8.28 23.92
C ASN A 115 -11.99 -8.07 23.00
N LEU A 116 -10.78 -7.99 23.56
CA LEU A 116 -9.54 -7.73 22.84
C LEU A 116 -9.19 -8.78 21.78
N PRO A 117 -9.31 -10.11 22.07
CA PRO A 117 -9.16 -11.16 21.06
C PRO A 117 -10.11 -11.00 19.87
N THR A 118 -11.38 -10.69 20.10
CA THR A 118 -12.37 -10.48 19.05
C THR A 118 -12.00 -9.25 18.22
N LEU A 119 -11.59 -8.16 18.87
CA LEU A 119 -11.13 -6.94 18.19
C LEU A 119 -9.91 -7.23 17.31
N PHE A 120 -8.94 -8.01 17.80
CA PHE A 120 -7.79 -8.43 17.00
C PHE A 120 -8.19 -9.22 15.76
N ILE A 121 -9.10 -10.18 15.89
CA ILE A 121 -9.61 -10.96 14.75
C ILE A 121 -10.29 -10.04 13.72
N ILE A 122 -11.14 -9.11 14.16
CA ILE A 122 -11.77 -8.14 13.27
C ILE A 122 -10.71 -7.29 12.54
N ARG A 123 -9.67 -6.84 13.24
CA ARG A 123 -8.56 -6.10 12.63
C ARG A 123 -7.82 -6.92 11.59
N VAL A 124 -7.57 -8.21 11.82
CA VAL A 124 -6.97 -9.12 10.83
C VAL A 124 -7.89 -9.26 9.60
N LEU A 125 -9.19 -9.42 9.80
CA LEU A 125 -10.16 -9.50 8.68
C LEU A 125 -10.23 -8.19 7.89
N ILE A 126 -10.18 -7.02 8.55
CA ILE A 126 -10.04 -5.71 7.88
C ILE A 126 -8.77 -5.69 7.01
N GLY A 127 -7.65 -6.17 7.54
CA GLY A 127 -6.41 -6.29 6.78
C GLY A 127 -6.51 -7.17 5.54
N LEU A 128 -7.25 -8.28 5.60
CA LEU A 128 -7.54 -9.11 4.43
C LEU A 128 -8.38 -8.36 3.37
N MET A 129 -9.33 -7.52 3.80
CA MET A 129 -10.11 -6.69 2.86
C MET A 129 -9.25 -5.59 2.22
N ILE A 130 -8.33 -5.01 2.96
CA ILE A 130 -7.32 -4.08 2.43
C ILE A 130 -6.43 -4.79 1.39
N ALA A 131 -6.03 -6.05 1.66
CA ALA A 131 -5.24 -6.85 0.74
C ALA A 131 -5.92 -7.03 -0.63
N VAL A 132 -7.26 -7.10 -0.67
CA VAL A 132 -8.03 -7.16 -1.93
C VAL A 132 -7.80 -5.90 -2.75
N ASP A 133 -7.91 -4.70 -2.16
CA ASP A 133 -7.70 -3.45 -2.90
C ASP A 133 -6.25 -3.29 -3.38
N TYR A 134 -5.28 -3.63 -2.53
CA TYR A 134 -3.86 -3.50 -2.89
C TYR A 134 -3.44 -4.43 -4.02
N THR A 135 -3.92 -5.67 -4.01
CA THR A 135 -3.52 -6.65 -5.03
C THR A 135 -4.42 -6.60 -6.25
N VAL A 136 -5.74 -6.69 -6.03
CA VAL A 136 -6.72 -6.84 -7.11
C VAL A 136 -7.09 -5.50 -7.73
N GLY A 137 -7.16 -4.43 -6.92
CA GLY A 137 -7.42 -3.07 -7.39
C GLY A 137 -6.32 -2.57 -8.31
N ASN A 138 -5.06 -2.68 -7.87
CA ASN A 138 -3.90 -2.32 -8.68
C ASN A 138 -3.79 -3.18 -9.97
N ALA A 139 -4.07 -4.48 -9.88
CA ALA A 139 -4.08 -5.36 -11.04
C ALA A 139 -5.15 -4.94 -12.06
N LEU A 140 -6.39 -4.68 -11.61
CA LEU A 140 -7.47 -4.24 -12.49
C LEU A 140 -7.13 -2.90 -13.15
N LEU A 141 -6.59 -1.95 -12.40
CA LEU A 141 -6.16 -0.65 -12.91
C LEU A 141 -5.11 -0.82 -14.01
N THR A 142 -4.05 -1.57 -13.74
CA THR A 142 -2.99 -1.85 -14.71
C THR A 142 -3.52 -2.53 -15.97
N GLU A 143 -4.48 -3.45 -15.82
CA GLU A 143 -5.07 -4.18 -16.94
C GLU A 143 -5.96 -3.32 -17.84
N TRP A 144 -6.52 -2.23 -17.33
CA TRP A 144 -7.31 -1.29 -18.13
C TRP A 144 -6.49 -0.13 -18.67
N LEU A 145 -5.56 0.43 -17.93
CA LEU A 145 -4.81 1.63 -18.37
C LEU A 145 -4.00 1.38 -19.65
N PRO A 146 -3.87 2.40 -20.50
CA PRO A 146 -2.97 2.38 -21.65
C PRO A 146 -1.51 2.16 -21.23
N LYS A 147 -0.70 1.59 -22.11
CA LYS A 147 0.74 1.43 -21.89
C LYS A 147 1.40 2.80 -21.68
N GLY A 148 2.18 2.91 -20.61
CA GLY A 148 2.93 4.13 -20.24
C GLY A 148 2.19 5.02 -19.23
N GLU A 149 0.86 4.87 -19.06
CA GLU A 149 0.09 5.60 -18.06
C GLU A 149 -0.03 4.83 -16.73
N ASP A 150 0.20 3.54 -16.78
CA ASP A 150 0.05 2.63 -15.63
C ASP A 150 0.97 3.00 -14.46
N SER A 151 2.27 3.19 -14.70
CA SER A 151 3.24 3.53 -13.66
C SER A 151 2.96 4.90 -13.03
N LYS A 152 2.62 5.92 -13.85
CA LYS A 152 2.29 7.26 -13.35
C LYS A 152 1.05 7.24 -12.46
N LYS A 153 -0.02 6.59 -12.94
CA LYS A 153 -1.28 6.52 -12.18
C LYS A 153 -1.13 5.71 -10.90
N GLN A 154 -0.33 4.64 -10.89
CA GLN A 154 -0.04 3.89 -9.68
C GLN A 154 0.72 4.72 -8.64
N SER A 155 1.73 5.48 -9.04
CA SER A 155 2.45 6.38 -8.10
C SER A 155 1.52 7.42 -7.47
N HIS A 156 0.55 7.95 -8.24
CA HIS A 156 -0.44 8.87 -7.68
C HIS A 156 -1.37 8.22 -6.65
N LEU A 157 -1.62 6.90 -6.70
CA LEU A 157 -2.44 6.21 -5.70
C LEU A 157 -1.86 6.34 -4.28
N LEU A 158 -0.54 6.45 -4.15
CA LEU A 158 0.11 6.66 -2.87
C LEU A 158 -0.30 7.97 -2.20
N ILE A 159 -0.50 9.06 -2.97
CA ILE A 159 -1.00 10.34 -2.44
C ILE A 159 -2.39 10.14 -1.81
N TYR A 160 -3.30 9.48 -2.52
CA TYR A 160 -4.66 9.26 -2.02
C TYR A 160 -4.71 8.33 -0.81
N TRP A 161 -3.84 7.32 -0.79
CA TRP A 161 -3.64 6.46 0.37
C TRP A 161 -3.16 7.28 1.58
N THR A 162 -2.17 8.15 1.38
CA THR A 162 -1.63 9.04 2.43
C THR A 162 -2.71 10.01 2.93
N ILE A 163 -3.52 10.58 2.04
CA ILE A 163 -4.67 11.42 2.43
C ILE A 163 -5.63 10.65 3.34
N GLY A 164 -5.96 9.39 2.99
CA GLY A 164 -6.80 8.52 3.83
C GLY A 164 -6.17 8.29 5.21
N PHE A 165 -4.88 8.01 5.24
CA PHE A 165 -4.13 7.79 6.49
C PHE A 165 -4.12 9.04 7.37
N ILE A 166 -3.86 10.22 6.81
CA ILE A 166 -3.91 11.51 7.53
C ILE A 166 -5.32 11.80 8.03
N ALA A 167 -6.34 11.57 7.19
CA ALA A 167 -7.74 11.78 7.56
C ALA A 167 -8.11 10.92 8.78
N SER A 168 -7.58 9.70 8.89
CA SER A 168 -7.81 8.84 10.06
C SER A 168 -7.20 9.43 11.34
N TYR A 169 -5.97 9.96 11.26
CA TYR A 169 -5.33 10.62 12.39
C TYR A 169 -6.14 11.84 12.85
N LEU A 170 -6.55 12.71 11.92
CA LEU A 170 -7.36 13.89 12.23
C LEU A 170 -8.70 13.46 12.87
N THR A 171 -9.39 12.49 12.28
CA THR A 171 -10.65 11.96 12.81
C THR A 171 -10.49 11.49 14.26
N GLY A 172 -9.48 10.66 14.53
CA GLY A 172 -9.23 10.14 15.87
C GLY A 172 -8.77 11.21 16.88
N THR A 173 -8.13 12.29 16.41
CA THR A 173 -7.69 13.40 17.25
C THR A 173 -8.84 14.34 17.64
N PHE A 174 -9.81 14.55 16.74
CA PHE A 174 -10.90 15.50 16.96
C PHE A 174 -12.19 14.86 17.50
N ILE A 175 -12.38 13.56 17.37
CA ILE A 175 -13.52 12.87 17.98
C ILE A 175 -13.31 12.73 19.47
N ASN A 176 -14.18 13.41 20.26
CA ASN A 176 -14.21 13.37 21.71
C ASN A 176 -15.67 13.46 22.20
N GLY A 177 -15.90 13.25 23.49
CA GLY A 177 -17.21 13.53 24.11
C GLY A 177 -18.16 12.34 24.25
N PHE A 178 -17.76 11.14 23.83
CA PHE A 178 -18.61 9.91 23.95
C PHE A 178 -18.21 9.02 25.13
N GLY A 179 -17.47 9.56 26.11
CA GLY A 179 -17.03 8.82 27.29
C GLY A 179 -16.19 7.59 26.95
N SER A 180 -16.44 6.48 27.63
CA SER A 180 -15.71 5.21 27.45
C SER A 180 -15.87 4.58 26.07
N HIS A 181 -16.86 4.96 25.29
CA HIS A 181 -17.11 4.43 23.94
C HIS A 181 -16.40 5.22 22.84
N THR A 182 -15.73 6.33 23.16
CA THR A 182 -15.06 7.19 22.16
C THR A 182 -14.11 6.41 21.27
N TRP A 183 -13.29 5.53 21.80
CA TRP A 183 -12.32 4.75 21.06
C TRP A 183 -12.96 3.77 20.06
N GLN A 184 -14.09 3.16 20.42
CA GLN A 184 -14.85 2.27 19.54
C GLN A 184 -15.48 3.06 18.39
N ILE A 185 -16.03 4.24 18.69
CA ILE A 185 -16.57 5.15 17.67
C ILE A 185 -15.48 5.57 16.71
N ILE A 186 -14.28 5.92 17.22
CA ILE A 186 -13.12 6.24 16.38
C ILE A 186 -12.83 5.08 15.41
N LEU A 187 -12.73 3.83 15.88
CA LEU A 187 -12.50 2.66 15.03
C LEU A 187 -13.59 2.48 13.97
N ALA A 188 -14.85 2.69 14.37
CA ALA A 188 -16.01 2.50 13.49
C ALA A 188 -16.08 3.54 12.37
N THR A 189 -15.48 4.72 12.53
CA THR A 189 -15.44 5.74 11.45
C THR A 189 -14.78 5.23 10.18
N GLY A 190 -13.96 4.18 10.25
CA GLY A 190 -13.43 3.49 9.08
C GLY A 190 -14.50 2.97 8.11
N ALA A 191 -15.74 2.81 8.59
CA ALA A 191 -16.88 2.45 7.76
C ALA A 191 -17.26 3.54 6.75
N ILE A 192 -17.05 4.81 7.09
CA ILE A 192 -17.44 5.95 6.24
C ILE A 192 -16.73 5.90 4.88
N PRO A 193 -15.40 5.98 4.79
CA PRO A 193 -14.71 5.92 3.50
C PRO A 193 -14.90 4.56 2.81
N ALA A 194 -15.05 3.47 3.56
CA ALA A 194 -15.32 2.15 2.99
C ALA A 194 -16.66 2.11 2.26
N PHE A 195 -17.74 2.59 2.89
CA PHE A 195 -19.07 2.62 2.24
C PHE A 195 -19.11 3.63 1.10
N ILE A 196 -18.42 4.77 1.18
CA ILE A 196 -18.29 5.71 0.05
C ILE A 196 -17.68 4.99 -1.16
N ALA A 197 -16.58 4.24 -0.96
CA ALA A 197 -15.95 3.47 -2.03
C ALA A 197 -16.87 2.35 -2.55
N ALA A 198 -17.58 1.64 -1.66
CA ALA A 198 -18.50 0.57 -2.01
C ALA A 198 -19.70 1.09 -2.83
N ILE A 199 -20.33 2.18 -2.39
CA ILE A 199 -21.46 2.82 -3.07
C ILE A 199 -21.03 3.34 -4.44
N PHE A 200 -19.87 4.02 -4.54
CA PHE A 200 -19.33 4.45 -5.83
C PHE A 200 -19.16 3.28 -6.80
N ARG A 201 -18.59 2.15 -6.34
CA ARG A 201 -18.42 0.94 -7.15
C ARG A 201 -19.74 0.31 -7.55
N SER A 202 -20.80 0.49 -6.78
CA SER A 202 -22.16 -0.01 -7.10
C SER A 202 -22.86 0.87 -8.12
N ILE A 203 -22.79 2.19 -7.97
CA ILE A 203 -23.35 3.15 -8.94
C ILE A 203 -22.60 3.08 -10.28
N PHE A 204 -21.26 2.96 -10.22
CA PHE A 204 -20.39 2.86 -11.40
C PHE A 204 -19.71 1.49 -11.44
N PRO A 205 -20.40 0.41 -11.80
CA PRO A 205 -19.88 -0.95 -11.70
C PRO A 205 -18.57 -1.12 -12.45
N LEU A 206 -17.59 -1.73 -11.76
CA LEU A 206 -16.31 -2.02 -12.34
C LEU A 206 -16.43 -2.99 -13.52
N PRO A 207 -15.73 -2.75 -14.63
CA PRO A 207 -15.72 -3.69 -15.75
C PRO A 207 -14.89 -4.92 -15.42
N ALA A 208 -15.21 -6.06 -16.02
CA ALA A 208 -14.35 -7.24 -15.93
C ALA A 208 -13.03 -6.98 -16.65
N SER A 209 -11.95 -7.54 -16.14
CA SER A 209 -10.63 -7.43 -16.77
C SER A 209 -10.58 -8.12 -18.14
N PRO A 210 -10.24 -7.38 -19.22
CA PRO A 210 -10.10 -7.98 -20.54
C PRO A 210 -8.92 -8.97 -20.61
N SER A 211 -7.82 -8.67 -19.92
CA SER A 211 -6.64 -9.53 -19.89
C SER A 211 -6.92 -10.85 -19.17
N TRP A 212 -7.58 -10.78 -18.01
CA TRP A 212 -7.98 -11.97 -17.27
C TRP A 212 -8.96 -12.84 -18.06
N LEU A 213 -9.98 -12.27 -18.68
CA LEU A 213 -10.92 -13.00 -19.54
C LEU A 213 -10.22 -13.67 -20.70
N ALA A 214 -9.23 -13.01 -21.31
CA ALA A 214 -8.49 -13.56 -22.43
C ALA A 214 -7.58 -14.74 -21.99
N SER A 215 -6.91 -14.62 -20.83
CA SER A 215 -6.06 -15.70 -20.28
C SER A 215 -6.85 -16.97 -19.90
N HIS A 216 -8.16 -16.81 -19.57
CA HIS A 216 -9.08 -17.92 -19.28
C HIS A 216 -9.87 -18.39 -20.51
N GLY A 217 -9.39 -18.12 -21.74
CA GLY A 217 -10.02 -18.56 -22.98
C GLY A 217 -11.31 -17.81 -23.38
N LYS A 218 -11.79 -16.88 -22.55
CA LYS A 218 -13.04 -16.13 -22.78
C LYS A 218 -12.83 -14.88 -23.66
N VAL A 219 -12.10 -15.04 -24.77
CA VAL A 219 -11.73 -13.92 -25.68
C VAL A 219 -12.95 -13.22 -26.29
N LYS A 220 -14.03 -13.96 -26.61
CA LYS A 220 -15.27 -13.36 -27.12
C LYS A 220 -15.88 -12.40 -26.09
N THR A 221 -15.96 -12.82 -24.83
CA THR A 221 -16.45 -12.00 -23.71
C THR A 221 -15.55 -10.79 -23.46
N ALA A 222 -14.22 -10.95 -23.48
CA ALA A 222 -13.27 -9.86 -23.35
C ALA A 222 -13.49 -8.78 -24.43
N ASN A 223 -13.66 -9.20 -25.69
CA ASN A 223 -13.96 -8.27 -26.78
C ASN A 223 -15.33 -7.59 -26.64
N LYS A 224 -16.34 -8.28 -26.06
CA LYS A 224 -17.67 -7.68 -25.77
C LYS A 224 -17.54 -6.58 -24.71
N VAL A 225 -16.77 -6.83 -23.66
CA VAL A 225 -16.50 -5.83 -22.59
C VAL A 225 -15.75 -4.61 -23.16
N ILE A 226 -14.67 -4.83 -23.93
CA ILE A 226 -13.93 -3.74 -24.57
C ILE A 226 -14.84 -2.94 -25.49
N LYS A 227 -15.65 -3.59 -26.35
CA LYS A 227 -16.59 -2.93 -27.25
C LYS A 227 -17.61 -2.06 -26.51
N LYS A 228 -18.11 -2.56 -25.38
CA LYS A 228 -19.11 -1.84 -24.55
C LYS A 228 -18.54 -0.52 -24.00
N HIS A 229 -17.27 -0.50 -23.59
CA HIS A 229 -16.67 0.63 -22.89
C HIS A 229 -15.75 1.52 -23.75
N MET A 230 -15.18 0.98 -24.83
CA MET A 230 -14.18 1.66 -25.66
C MET A 230 -14.57 1.74 -27.14
N GLY A 231 -15.70 1.10 -27.54
CA GLY A 231 -16.17 1.07 -28.91
C GLY A 231 -15.62 -0.08 -29.77
N ARG A 232 -16.13 -0.19 -31.01
CA ARG A 232 -15.88 -1.34 -31.91
C ARG A 232 -14.44 -1.42 -32.45
N LYS A 233 -13.70 -0.29 -32.44
CA LYS A 233 -12.35 -0.16 -32.97
C LYS A 233 -11.31 -0.94 -32.16
N TRP A 234 -11.55 -1.16 -30.87
CA TRP A 234 -10.59 -1.70 -29.92
C TRP A 234 -10.88 -3.19 -29.61
N GLY A 235 -9.82 -3.94 -29.27
CA GLY A 235 -9.95 -5.37 -28.95
C GLY A 235 -8.67 -6.00 -28.41
N ILE A 236 -8.75 -7.31 -28.11
CA ILE A 236 -7.62 -8.10 -27.65
C ILE A 236 -6.61 -8.33 -28.78
N PRO A 237 -5.31 -8.04 -28.59
CA PRO A 237 -4.28 -8.29 -29.59
C PRO A 237 -4.11 -9.78 -29.91
N LYS A 238 -3.77 -10.10 -31.16
CA LYS A 238 -3.58 -11.49 -31.62
C LYS A 238 -2.56 -12.28 -30.79
N ARG A 239 -1.51 -11.63 -30.27
CA ARG A 239 -0.48 -12.28 -29.41
C ARG A 239 -1.06 -12.85 -28.11
N LEU A 240 -2.02 -12.16 -27.48
CA LEU A 240 -2.67 -12.63 -26.25
C LEU A 240 -3.64 -13.80 -26.49
N LYS A 241 -4.10 -13.99 -27.72
CA LYS A 241 -4.95 -15.15 -28.08
C LYS A 241 -4.21 -16.48 -28.08
N LYS A 242 -2.88 -16.47 -28.26
CA LYS A 242 -2.01 -17.64 -28.36
C LYS A 242 -1.03 -17.79 -27.16
N ALA A 243 -1.14 -16.94 -26.15
CA ALA A 243 -0.27 -17.04 -24.99
C ALA A 243 -0.58 -18.36 -24.25
N LYS A 244 0.37 -19.29 -24.27
CA LYS A 244 0.35 -20.47 -23.39
C LYS A 244 0.37 -19.96 -21.94
N PRO A 245 -0.34 -20.63 -21.03
CA PRO A 245 -0.23 -20.31 -19.60
C PRO A 245 1.26 -20.32 -19.23
N VAL A 246 1.72 -19.25 -18.62
CA VAL A 246 3.10 -19.20 -18.11
C VAL A 246 3.20 -20.31 -17.08
N LYS A 247 4.09 -21.28 -17.30
CA LYS A 247 4.37 -22.32 -16.30
C LYS A 247 4.71 -21.60 -14.99
N GLU A 248 3.98 -21.96 -13.93
CA GLU A 248 4.28 -21.45 -12.61
C GLU A 248 5.74 -21.79 -12.28
N VAL A 249 6.53 -20.74 -12.06
CA VAL A 249 7.92 -20.93 -11.66
C VAL A 249 7.90 -21.26 -10.17
N SER A 250 8.63 -22.32 -9.78
CA SER A 250 8.72 -22.71 -8.36
C SER A 250 9.21 -21.55 -7.50
N TRP A 251 8.57 -21.37 -6.36
CA TRP A 251 8.92 -20.32 -5.38
C TRP A 251 10.37 -20.42 -4.89
N THR A 252 10.89 -21.64 -4.84
CA THR A 252 12.25 -21.95 -4.41
C THR A 252 13.34 -21.28 -5.23
N ILE A 253 13.07 -20.95 -6.50
CA ILE A 253 14.04 -20.26 -7.37
C ILE A 253 14.43 -18.87 -6.85
N LEU A 254 13.53 -18.22 -6.10
CA LEU A 254 13.78 -16.89 -5.52
C LEU A 254 14.84 -16.93 -4.42
N PHE A 255 15.04 -18.08 -3.81
CA PHE A 255 15.99 -18.31 -2.72
C PHE A 255 17.26 -19.04 -3.20
N SER A 256 17.51 -19.09 -4.52
CA SER A 256 18.68 -19.72 -5.12
C SER A 256 19.43 -18.78 -6.06
N GLY A 257 20.75 -18.94 -6.14
CA GLY A 257 21.65 -18.30 -7.09
C GLY A 257 21.46 -16.77 -7.18
N LYS A 258 21.33 -16.25 -8.40
CA LYS A 258 21.25 -14.81 -8.70
C LYS A 258 20.01 -14.11 -8.12
N TYR A 259 18.92 -14.86 -7.84
CA TYR A 259 17.69 -14.27 -7.33
C TYR A 259 17.71 -14.09 -5.81
N LEU A 260 18.49 -14.87 -5.06
CA LEU A 260 18.60 -14.74 -3.60
C LEU A 260 18.94 -13.31 -3.18
N ARG A 261 20.02 -12.74 -3.73
CA ARG A 261 20.43 -11.36 -3.44
C ARG A 261 19.33 -10.35 -3.76
N ARG A 262 18.65 -10.51 -4.89
CA ARG A 262 17.56 -9.62 -5.32
C ARG A 262 16.34 -9.72 -4.41
N THR A 263 16.00 -10.94 -3.97
CA THR A 263 14.91 -11.21 -3.04
C THR A 263 15.21 -10.63 -1.65
N LEU A 264 16.43 -10.84 -1.15
CA LEU A 264 16.86 -10.30 0.14
C LEU A 264 16.85 -8.77 0.12
N VAL A 265 17.46 -8.14 -0.87
CA VAL A 265 17.44 -6.67 -0.98
C VAL A 265 16.02 -6.15 -1.09
N GLY A 266 15.24 -6.68 -2.04
CA GLY A 266 13.87 -6.22 -2.28
C GLY A 266 12.92 -6.46 -1.11
N GLY A 267 13.13 -7.52 -0.33
CA GLY A 267 12.34 -7.81 0.87
C GLY A 267 12.79 -6.99 2.08
N LEU A 268 14.09 -6.93 2.35
CA LEU A 268 14.61 -6.31 3.57
C LEU A 268 14.52 -4.79 3.55
N PHE A 269 14.86 -4.11 2.41
CA PHE A 269 14.68 -2.65 2.39
C PHE A 269 13.22 -2.27 2.68
N TYR A 270 12.29 -3.00 2.06
CA TYR A 270 10.87 -2.72 2.22
C TYR A 270 10.37 -3.09 3.63
N ALA A 271 10.88 -4.18 4.23
CA ALA A 271 10.54 -4.54 5.60
C ALA A 271 11.06 -3.53 6.62
N CYS A 272 12.30 -3.09 6.50
CA CYS A 272 12.89 -2.10 7.41
C CYS A 272 12.21 -0.73 7.29
N GLN A 273 11.89 -0.29 6.06
CA GLN A 273 11.12 0.92 5.83
C GLN A 273 9.73 0.83 6.44
N ALA A 274 9.02 -0.27 6.19
CA ALA A 274 7.69 -0.50 6.70
C ALA A 274 7.66 -0.64 8.24
N PHE A 275 8.70 -1.21 8.84
CA PHE A 275 8.87 -1.28 10.30
C PHE A 275 8.84 0.12 10.92
N ALA A 276 9.74 1.00 10.47
CA ALA A 276 9.84 2.36 11.01
C ALA A 276 8.60 3.20 10.65
N PHE A 277 8.14 3.13 9.41
CA PHE A 277 7.01 3.91 8.93
C PHE A 277 5.71 3.56 9.68
N PHE A 278 5.29 2.31 9.66
CA PHE A 278 4.03 1.90 10.30
C PHE A 278 4.12 1.92 11.82
N GLY A 279 5.25 1.54 12.40
CA GLY A 279 5.47 1.64 13.84
C GLY A 279 5.22 3.07 14.34
N ILE A 280 5.97 4.03 13.82
CA ILE A 280 5.89 5.44 14.23
C ILE A 280 4.53 6.05 13.84
N SER A 281 4.09 5.90 12.59
CA SER A 281 2.92 6.62 12.09
C SER A 281 1.60 6.11 12.66
N ILE A 282 1.45 4.81 12.94
CA ILE A 282 0.25 4.27 13.57
C ILE A 282 0.17 4.73 15.04
N PHE A 283 1.25 4.56 15.79
CA PHE A 283 1.27 4.93 17.21
C PHE A 283 1.83 6.34 17.47
N LEU A 284 1.72 7.22 16.48
CA LEU A 284 2.14 8.61 16.59
C LEU A 284 1.63 9.33 17.86
N PRO A 285 0.34 9.18 18.28
CA PRO A 285 -0.13 9.83 19.51
C PRO A 285 0.64 9.39 20.76
N ILE A 286 0.91 8.09 20.91
CA ILE A 286 1.65 7.53 22.04
C ILE A 286 3.10 8.03 22.03
N LEU A 287 3.72 8.07 20.85
CA LEU A 287 5.09 8.56 20.71
C LEU A 287 5.21 10.05 21.04
N LEU A 288 4.30 10.88 20.52
CA LEU A 288 4.28 12.32 20.80
C LEU A 288 4.05 12.63 22.29
N GLN A 289 3.19 11.84 22.94
CA GLN A 289 2.98 11.94 24.39
C GLN A 289 4.28 11.62 25.16
N SER A 290 4.99 10.58 24.77
CA SER A 290 6.26 10.19 25.39
C SER A 290 7.39 11.20 25.11
N MET A 291 7.33 11.94 23.97
CA MET A 291 8.27 13.02 23.65
C MET A 291 8.03 14.30 24.45
N GLN A 292 6.92 14.39 25.19
CA GLN A 292 6.53 15.55 25.99
C GLN A 292 6.50 16.87 25.19
N LEU A 293 6.05 16.82 23.93
CA LEU A 293 5.91 18.01 23.10
C LEU A 293 4.81 18.94 23.65
N THR A 294 5.00 20.25 23.48
CA THR A 294 4.11 21.30 24.03
C THR A 294 2.66 21.14 23.56
N ASP A 295 2.44 20.85 22.27
CA ASP A 295 1.12 20.57 21.73
C ASP A 295 1.17 19.30 20.85
N GLN A 296 0.69 18.18 21.41
CA GLN A 296 0.70 16.89 20.73
C GLN A 296 -0.21 16.84 19.51
N LYS A 297 -1.35 17.57 19.53
CA LYS A 297 -2.28 17.60 18.40
C LYS A 297 -1.67 18.32 17.21
N ILE A 298 -1.15 19.53 17.44
CA ILE A 298 -0.48 20.32 16.39
C ILE A 298 0.75 19.58 15.88
N SER A 299 1.56 19.01 16.77
CA SER A 299 2.74 18.21 16.40
C SER A 299 2.40 17.04 15.50
N GLY A 300 1.31 16.33 15.78
CA GLY A 300 0.86 15.23 14.94
C GLY A 300 0.32 15.71 13.58
N ILE A 301 -0.34 16.84 13.51
CA ILE A 301 -0.78 17.46 12.24
C ILE A 301 0.44 17.84 11.39
N ILE A 302 1.46 18.47 12.00
CA ILE A 302 2.71 18.85 11.32
C ILE A 302 3.44 17.62 10.80
N TYR A 303 3.57 16.54 11.61
CA TYR A 303 4.18 15.28 11.18
C TYR A 303 3.45 14.67 9.96
N ASN A 304 2.12 14.60 10.02
CA ASN A 304 1.31 14.06 8.93
C ASN A 304 1.35 14.96 7.68
N GLY A 305 1.41 16.28 7.85
CA GLY A 305 1.66 17.23 6.76
C GLY A 305 3.02 17.00 6.10
N GLY A 306 4.06 16.80 6.90
CA GLY A 306 5.39 16.41 6.44
C GLY A 306 5.37 15.11 5.65
N MET A 307 4.63 14.11 6.13
CA MET A 307 4.45 12.84 5.42
C MET A 307 3.86 13.02 4.02
N LEU A 308 2.82 13.86 3.86
CA LEU A 308 2.23 14.13 2.55
C LEU A 308 3.22 14.88 1.63
N ILE A 309 3.92 15.87 2.15
CA ILE A 309 4.97 16.60 1.41
C ILE A 309 6.04 15.60 0.96
N GLY A 310 6.48 14.70 1.84
CA GLY A 310 7.47 13.68 1.51
C GLY A 310 7.04 12.77 0.36
N VAL A 311 5.80 12.27 0.38
CA VAL A 311 5.26 11.46 -0.72
C VAL A 311 5.24 12.23 -2.03
N ILE A 312 4.81 13.49 -2.04
CA ILE A 312 4.80 14.33 -3.24
C ILE A 312 6.23 14.54 -3.76
N LEU A 313 7.18 14.89 -2.88
CA LEU A 313 8.59 15.04 -3.24
C LEU A 313 9.18 13.74 -3.78
N GLY A 314 8.86 12.61 -3.18
CA GLY A 314 9.27 11.29 -3.64
C GLY A 314 8.84 11.03 -5.10
N ILE A 315 7.59 11.34 -5.45
CA ILE A 315 7.07 11.20 -6.81
C ILE A 315 7.81 12.13 -7.80
N LEU A 316 8.10 13.36 -7.40
CA LEU A 316 8.82 14.33 -8.23
C LEU A 316 10.28 13.93 -8.45
N LEU A 317 10.93 13.39 -7.43
CA LEU A 317 12.33 12.97 -7.46
C LEU A 317 12.52 11.60 -8.11
N PHE A 318 11.50 10.75 -8.15
CA PHE A 318 11.56 9.37 -8.60
C PHE A 318 12.26 9.18 -9.97
N ASN A 319 11.99 10.05 -10.93
CA ASN A 319 12.60 9.98 -12.26
C ASN A 319 13.87 10.84 -12.42
N ARG A 320 14.25 11.60 -11.39
CA ARG A 320 15.41 12.51 -11.42
C ARG A 320 16.66 11.93 -10.76
N ILE A 321 16.47 11.04 -9.80
CA ILE A 321 17.54 10.41 -9.01
C ILE A 321 17.62 8.92 -9.34
N SER A 322 18.84 8.34 -9.28
CA SER A 322 19.04 6.90 -9.43
C SER A 322 18.34 6.15 -8.30
N ARG A 323 17.76 4.96 -8.58
CA ARG A 323 17.04 4.16 -7.58
C ARG A 323 17.90 3.80 -6.40
N ARG A 324 19.16 3.39 -6.70
CA ARG A 324 20.13 3.02 -5.66
C ARG A 324 20.49 4.20 -4.78
N ALA A 325 20.83 5.35 -5.37
CA ALA A 325 21.16 6.55 -4.60
C ALA A 325 19.97 7.02 -3.74
N PHE A 326 18.76 6.97 -4.28
CA PHE A 326 17.57 7.36 -3.55
C PHE A 326 17.33 6.46 -2.32
N LEU A 327 17.44 5.12 -2.47
CA LEU A 327 17.33 4.19 -1.33
C LEU A 327 18.40 4.46 -0.27
N ILE A 328 19.66 4.55 -0.68
CA ILE A 328 20.79 4.75 0.23
C ILE A 328 20.65 6.07 1.00
N SER A 329 20.40 7.19 0.30
CA SER A 329 20.24 8.49 0.94
C SER A 329 19.02 8.57 1.85
N ASN A 330 17.89 7.97 1.44
CA ASN A 330 16.67 7.94 2.23
C ASN A 330 16.89 7.23 3.58
N PHE A 331 17.47 6.03 3.57
CA PHE A 331 17.73 5.27 4.79
C PHE A 331 18.79 5.90 5.67
N LEU A 332 19.86 6.42 5.09
CA LEU A 332 20.93 7.10 5.84
C LEU A 332 20.39 8.33 6.57
N LEU A 333 19.73 9.23 5.82
CA LEU A 333 19.22 10.48 6.39
C LEU A 333 18.12 10.23 7.41
N SER A 334 17.18 9.33 7.11
CA SER A 334 16.12 8.97 8.06
C SER A 334 16.69 8.32 9.33
N GLY A 335 17.67 7.41 9.19
CA GLY A 335 18.31 6.75 10.31
C GLY A 335 19.10 7.72 11.20
N ILE A 336 19.85 8.66 10.60
CA ILE A 336 20.59 9.69 11.34
C ILE A 336 19.64 10.63 12.09
N LEU A 337 18.59 11.13 11.43
CA LEU A 337 17.66 12.09 12.06
C LEU A 337 16.91 11.48 13.23
N ILE A 338 16.36 10.28 13.08
CA ILE A 338 15.64 9.63 14.17
C ILE A 338 16.58 9.16 15.27
N GLY A 339 17.80 8.73 14.91
CA GLY A 339 18.85 8.37 15.86
C GLY A 339 19.35 9.58 16.67
N PHE A 340 19.50 10.73 16.03
CA PHE A 340 19.83 11.97 16.71
C PHE A 340 18.75 12.34 17.75
N LEU A 341 17.47 12.26 17.39
CA LEU A 341 16.37 12.49 18.33
C LEU A 341 16.35 11.46 19.49
N ALA A 342 16.75 10.22 19.23
CA ALA A 342 16.79 9.18 20.25
C ALA A 342 17.85 9.45 21.35
N ILE A 343 18.97 10.02 20.97
CA ILE A 343 20.13 10.22 21.88
C ILE A 343 20.05 11.56 22.62
N THR A 344 19.48 12.58 21.97
CA THR A 344 19.50 13.94 22.51
C THR A 344 18.32 14.21 23.43
N LYS A 345 18.57 14.25 24.75
CA LYS A 345 17.51 14.32 25.79
C LYS A 345 16.95 15.73 26.06
N ASN A 346 17.67 16.80 25.75
CA ASN A 346 17.34 18.17 26.20
C ASN A 346 17.15 19.17 25.03
N LEU A 347 16.48 18.74 23.98
CA LEU A 347 16.17 19.63 22.86
C LEU A 347 14.90 20.44 23.14
N ASN A 348 14.88 21.69 22.69
CA ASN A 348 13.67 22.49 22.66
C ASN A 348 12.59 21.78 21.82
N SER A 349 11.32 21.77 22.29
CA SER A 349 10.19 21.09 21.62
C SER A 349 10.05 21.48 20.14
N ASN A 350 10.30 22.75 19.79
CA ASN A 350 10.23 23.21 18.39
C ASN A 350 11.33 22.59 17.53
N ILE A 351 12.54 22.42 18.06
CA ILE A 351 13.66 21.79 17.36
C ILE A 351 13.38 20.28 17.20
N GLN A 352 12.89 19.62 18.26
CA GLN A 352 12.49 18.22 18.19
C GLN A 352 11.43 17.99 17.11
N LEU A 353 10.38 18.83 17.10
CA LEU A 353 9.30 18.74 16.13
C LEU A 353 9.80 18.98 14.70
N THR A 354 10.69 19.96 14.51
CA THR A 354 11.27 20.25 13.19
C THR A 354 12.06 19.08 12.65
N ILE A 355 12.94 18.50 13.45
CA ILE A 355 13.73 17.32 13.06
C ILE A 355 12.82 16.12 12.77
N PHE A 356 11.80 15.92 13.61
CA PHE A 356 10.83 14.84 13.44
C PHE A 356 9.98 15.02 12.17
N CYS A 357 9.61 16.26 11.83
CA CYS A 357 8.94 16.56 10.57
C CYS A 357 9.84 16.32 9.34
N ILE A 358 11.12 16.73 9.40
CA ILE A 358 12.09 16.46 8.33
C ILE A 358 12.30 14.94 8.15
N PHE A 359 12.39 14.20 9.27
CA PHE A 359 12.42 12.73 9.23
C PHE A 359 11.19 12.17 8.53
N ALA A 360 9.98 12.64 8.86
CA ALA A 360 8.73 12.21 8.22
C ALA A 360 8.74 12.48 6.71
N ILE A 361 9.22 13.65 6.27
CA ILE A 361 9.35 14.01 4.86
C ILE A 361 10.29 13.02 4.14
N ILE A 362 11.47 12.78 4.70
CA ILE A 362 12.48 11.93 4.06
C ILE A 362 12.00 10.48 4.01
N LEU A 363 11.56 9.91 5.14
CA LEU A 363 11.11 8.52 5.19
C LEU A 363 9.94 8.27 4.23
N SER A 364 8.96 9.19 4.21
CA SER A 364 7.78 9.05 3.34
C SER A 364 8.09 9.24 1.87
N SER A 365 9.14 10.02 1.52
CA SER A 365 9.57 10.13 0.13
C SER A 365 10.04 8.80 -0.45
N GLY A 366 10.59 7.91 0.38
CA GLY A 366 11.04 6.58 -0.01
C GLY A 366 9.91 5.60 -0.37
N LEU A 367 8.67 5.82 0.14
CA LEU A 367 7.52 4.94 -0.13
C LEU A 367 7.23 4.80 -1.64
N VAL A 368 7.61 5.79 -2.44
CA VAL A 368 7.45 5.74 -3.90
C VAL A 368 8.23 4.58 -4.55
N LEU A 369 9.26 4.06 -3.89
CA LEU A 369 10.09 2.96 -4.37
C LEU A 369 9.50 1.57 -4.08
N ASP A 370 8.53 1.46 -3.17
CA ASP A 370 7.96 0.22 -2.65
C ASP A 370 7.43 -0.74 -3.72
N TYR A 371 6.84 -0.21 -4.77
CA TYR A 371 6.33 -1.02 -5.89
C TYR A 371 7.27 -1.05 -7.09
N PRO A 372 7.79 0.08 -7.57
CA PRO A 372 8.64 0.10 -8.77
C PRO A 372 9.95 -0.66 -8.57
N TYR A 373 10.65 -0.44 -7.47
CA TYR A 373 11.96 -1.04 -7.26
C TYR A 373 11.92 -2.58 -7.24
N PRO A 374 11.01 -3.25 -6.46
CA PRO A 374 10.85 -4.70 -6.56
C PRO A 374 10.49 -5.19 -7.96
N THR A 375 9.66 -4.44 -8.72
CA THR A 375 9.30 -4.84 -10.08
C THR A 375 10.46 -4.77 -11.07
N GLU A 376 11.41 -3.86 -10.84
CA GLU A 376 12.62 -3.67 -11.63
C GLU A 376 13.72 -4.69 -11.30
N LEU A 377 13.71 -5.26 -10.07
CA LEU A 377 14.69 -6.26 -9.62
C LEU A 377 14.55 -7.61 -10.32
N PHE A 378 13.33 -8.00 -10.69
CA PHE A 378 13.07 -9.35 -11.19
C PHE A 378 12.81 -9.41 -12.69
N ASP A 379 13.37 -10.45 -13.33
CA ASP A 379 13.11 -10.77 -14.71
C ASP A 379 11.61 -11.09 -14.92
N ILE A 380 11.07 -10.86 -16.13
CA ILE A 380 9.64 -11.02 -16.45
C ILE A 380 9.07 -12.38 -16.02
N LYS A 381 9.88 -13.45 -16.12
CA LYS A 381 9.45 -14.83 -15.82
C LYS A 381 9.14 -15.07 -14.34
N VAL A 382 9.84 -14.39 -13.43
CA VAL A 382 9.74 -14.55 -11.97
C VAL A 382 9.21 -13.30 -11.26
N ARG A 383 8.91 -12.23 -12.02
CA ARG A 383 8.55 -10.92 -11.48
C ARG A 383 7.36 -10.96 -10.54
N GLY A 384 6.28 -11.62 -10.92
CA GLY A 384 5.06 -11.69 -10.09
C GLY A 384 5.33 -12.33 -8.73
N THR A 385 6.03 -13.46 -8.73
CA THR A 385 6.38 -14.18 -7.49
C THR A 385 7.39 -13.39 -6.68
N GLY A 386 8.42 -12.79 -7.32
CA GLY A 386 9.45 -12.01 -6.65
C GLY A 386 8.88 -10.76 -5.96
N VAL A 387 8.07 -9.97 -6.66
CA VAL A 387 7.40 -8.79 -6.09
C VAL A 387 6.47 -9.19 -4.95
N GLY A 388 5.67 -10.26 -5.14
CA GLY A 388 4.78 -10.76 -4.08
C GLY A 388 5.54 -11.17 -2.83
N THR A 389 6.71 -11.82 -2.98
CA THR A 389 7.58 -12.18 -1.86
C THR A 389 8.11 -10.94 -1.14
N CYS A 390 8.61 -9.93 -1.86
CA CYS A 390 9.08 -8.68 -1.25
C CYS A 390 7.96 -7.98 -0.45
N ILE A 391 6.75 -7.89 -1.02
CA ILE A 391 5.59 -7.32 -0.34
C ILE A 391 5.27 -8.12 0.93
N THR A 392 5.26 -9.44 0.88
CA THR A 392 4.98 -10.27 2.06
C THR A 392 6.00 -10.05 3.17
N ILE A 393 7.29 -10.02 2.83
CA ILE A 393 8.36 -9.73 3.80
C ILE A 393 8.16 -8.34 4.41
N SER A 394 7.76 -7.34 3.62
CA SER A 394 7.49 -6.00 4.13
C SER A 394 6.33 -5.97 5.14
N ARG A 395 5.30 -6.81 4.96
CA ARG A 395 4.16 -6.87 5.89
C ARG A 395 4.56 -7.43 7.25
N PHE A 396 5.48 -8.39 7.28
CA PHE A 396 6.07 -8.83 8.54
C PHE A 396 6.88 -7.73 9.21
N GLY A 397 7.66 -6.96 8.46
CA GLY A 397 8.36 -5.78 8.99
C GLY A 397 7.38 -4.74 9.55
N ALA A 398 6.35 -4.39 8.80
CA ALA A 398 5.31 -3.46 9.24
C ALA A 398 4.59 -3.93 10.52
N ALA A 399 4.19 -5.20 10.56
CA ALA A 399 3.53 -5.78 11.73
C ALA A 399 4.45 -5.80 12.96
N ALA A 400 5.73 -6.17 12.77
CA ALA A 400 6.71 -6.19 13.84
C ALA A 400 6.97 -4.78 14.40
N GLY A 401 7.15 -3.77 13.54
CA GLY A 401 7.34 -2.39 13.98
C GLY A 401 6.14 -1.85 14.75
N THR A 402 4.94 -2.09 14.23
CA THR A 402 3.70 -1.67 14.89
C THR A 402 3.46 -2.43 16.20
N PHE A 403 3.77 -3.73 16.25
CA PHE A 403 3.65 -4.52 17.46
C PHE A 403 4.62 -4.08 18.55
N LEU A 404 5.86 -3.86 18.19
CA LEU A 404 6.92 -3.57 19.18
C LEU A 404 6.89 -2.13 19.70
N LEU A 405 6.41 -1.16 18.91
CA LEU A 405 6.55 0.25 19.28
C LEU A 405 5.87 0.63 20.59
N PRO A 406 4.62 0.22 20.92
CA PRO A 406 4.03 0.51 22.23
C PRO A 406 4.82 -0.08 23.38
N ILE A 407 5.33 -1.32 23.22
CA ILE A 407 6.13 -2.03 24.23
C ILE A 407 7.42 -1.25 24.49
N LEU A 408 8.14 -0.87 23.44
CA LEU A 408 9.40 -0.13 23.53
C LEU A 408 9.19 1.27 24.14
N THR A 409 8.10 1.95 23.74
CA THR A 409 7.77 3.28 24.26
C THR A 409 7.44 3.23 25.74
N ASN A 410 6.79 2.19 26.21
CA ASN A 410 6.46 2.04 27.63
C ASN A 410 7.68 1.66 28.49
N GLN A 411 8.60 0.86 27.95
CA GLN A 411 9.81 0.41 28.66
C GLN A 411 10.92 1.48 28.71
N GLY A 412 11.14 2.22 27.64
CA GLY A 412 12.27 3.15 27.52
C GLY A 412 11.93 4.51 26.91
N GLY A 413 10.64 4.87 26.91
CA GLY A 413 10.16 6.12 26.36
C GLY A 413 10.30 6.20 24.84
N ALA A 414 10.03 7.39 24.30
CA ALA A 414 10.21 7.69 22.88
C ALA A 414 11.64 7.44 22.39
N SER A 415 12.63 7.68 23.25
CA SER A 415 14.05 7.50 22.90
C SER A 415 14.38 6.06 22.52
N LEU A 416 13.90 5.05 23.28
CA LEU A 416 14.15 3.64 22.94
C LEU A 416 13.48 3.25 21.62
N SER A 417 12.25 3.66 21.42
CA SER A 417 11.51 3.38 20.17
C SER A 417 12.20 4.00 18.95
N MET A 418 12.63 5.26 19.07
CA MET A 418 13.37 5.95 18.02
C MET A 418 14.74 5.32 17.75
N LEU A 419 15.45 4.88 18.80
CA LEU A 419 16.73 4.21 18.68
C LEU A 419 16.62 2.89 17.90
N ILE A 420 15.64 2.07 18.23
CA ILE A 420 15.39 0.81 17.51
C ILE A 420 15.02 1.10 16.04
N CYS A 421 14.16 2.08 15.78
CA CYS A 421 13.86 2.51 14.40
C CYS A 421 15.12 2.99 13.67
N ALA A 422 16.00 3.75 14.33
CA ALA A 422 17.27 4.20 13.75
C ALA A 422 18.18 3.01 13.38
N ILE A 423 18.32 2.05 14.28
CA ILE A 423 19.12 0.84 14.03
C ILE A 423 18.59 0.07 12.82
N VAL A 424 17.26 -0.12 12.74
CA VAL A 424 16.61 -0.82 11.61
C VAL A 424 16.81 -0.07 10.30
N LEU A 425 16.68 1.26 10.29
CA LEU A 425 16.90 2.07 9.09
C LEU A 425 18.37 2.11 8.66
N LEU A 426 19.30 2.19 9.61
CA LEU A 426 20.74 2.12 9.31
C LEU A 426 21.16 0.72 8.85
N ALA A 427 20.55 -0.34 9.35
CA ALA A 427 20.74 -1.69 8.81
C ALA A 427 20.24 -1.77 7.35
N ALA A 428 19.10 -1.17 7.03
CA ALA A 428 18.61 -1.07 5.65
C ALA A 428 19.58 -0.26 4.76
N PHE A 429 20.14 0.83 5.28
CA PHE A 429 21.17 1.60 4.59
C PHE A 429 22.38 0.71 4.23
N ILE A 430 22.91 -0.06 5.18
CA ILE A 430 24.05 -0.97 4.95
C ILE A 430 23.69 -2.04 3.91
N ILE A 431 22.51 -2.66 4.04
CA ILE A 431 22.03 -3.67 3.09
C ILE A 431 21.93 -3.08 1.68
N CYS A 432 21.36 -1.87 1.55
CA CYS A 432 21.22 -1.21 0.26
C CYS A 432 22.59 -0.75 -0.31
N LEU A 433 23.49 -0.27 0.55
CA LEU A 433 24.84 0.15 0.14
C LEU A 433 25.62 -1.02 -0.49
N ILE A 434 25.58 -2.19 0.15
CA ILE A 434 26.35 -3.37 -0.28
C ILE A 434 25.65 -4.09 -1.45
N TRP A 435 24.33 -4.24 -1.40
CA TRP A 435 23.62 -5.20 -2.26
C TRP A 435 22.65 -4.59 -3.27
N ALA A 436 22.19 -3.33 -3.09
CA ALA A 436 21.19 -2.77 -3.99
C ALA A 436 21.76 -2.51 -5.38
N PRO A 437 21.22 -3.12 -6.45
CA PRO A 437 21.60 -2.79 -7.82
C PRO A 437 20.89 -1.51 -8.28
N GLU A 438 21.52 -0.78 -9.22
CA GLU A 438 20.83 0.27 -9.97
C GLU A 438 19.86 -0.35 -10.96
N THR A 439 18.58 0.06 -10.91
CA THR A 439 17.53 -0.49 -11.75
C THR A 439 16.92 0.53 -12.71
N SER A 440 17.19 1.83 -12.49
CA SER A 440 16.64 2.89 -13.34
C SER A 440 17.17 2.78 -14.77
N PRO A 441 16.28 2.74 -15.79
CA PRO A 441 16.71 2.65 -17.18
C PRO A 441 17.61 3.81 -17.61
N LYS A 442 17.43 4.99 -17.01
CA LYS A 442 18.19 6.20 -17.32
C LYS A 442 19.65 6.14 -16.82
N PHE A 443 19.87 5.52 -15.66
CA PHE A 443 21.18 5.50 -15.00
C PHE A 443 21.93 4.16 -15.15
N LYS A 444 21.25 3.14 -15.67
CA LYS A 444 21.82 1.80 -15.89
C LYS A 444 22.83 1.74 -17.07
N GLN A 445 22.78 2.73 -17.97
CA GLN A 445 23.69 2.78 -19.13
C GLN A 445 25.05 3.40 -18.81
N ASN A 446 25.24 3.97 -17.61
CA ASN A 446 26.48 4.66 -17.21
C ASN A 446 27.32 3.85 -16.20
N ASN A 447 26.97 2.61 -15.96
CA ASN A 447 27.72 1.63 -15.15
C ASN A 447 27.77 0.32 -15.96
#